data_ef55c9c13c0ff55f84c82519efca4106
#
_entry.id   ef55c9c13c0ff55f84c82519efca4106
#
_cell.length_a   1.000
_cell.length_b   1.000
_cell.length_c   1.000
_cell.angle_alpha   90.00
_cell.angle_beta   90.00
_cell.angle_gamma   90.00
#
_symmetry.space_group_name_H-M   'P 1'
#
loop_
_entity.id
_entity.type
_entity.pdbx_description
1 polymer ?
#
loop_
_entity_poly.entity_id
_entity_poly.type
_entity_poly.pdbx_seq_one_letter_code
_entity_poly.pdbx_strand_id
1 'polypeptide(L)'
;RVLRISNDPSPGYNIEQMAKKGSRFVSLPYCVKGMDVSFSGILTYLEEKSENLLKEGFTKEDLCFSLQEVVFAMLVETTERALAHCNSSEVLIVGGVGCNIRLQEMVKEMCQERGAQLF
;
A
#
# COMPACT_ATOMS: atom_id res chain seq x y z
N ARG A 1 2.60 5.59 -14.25
CA ARG A 1 2.26 5.63 -15.68
C ARG A 1 0.75 5.71 -15.90
N VAL A 2 -0.03 4.79 -15.35
CA VAL A 2 -1.48 4.71 -15.58
C VAL A 2 -2.20 6.03 -15.27
N LEU A 3 -1.85 6.68 -14.18
CA LEU A 3 -2.44 7.95 -13.75
C LEU A 3 -1.72 9.17 -14.30
N ARG A 4 -0.69 8.98 -15.13
CA ARG A 4 0.12 10.06 -15.73
C ARG A 4 0.70 11.02 -14.68
N ILE A 5 1.12 10.46 -13.55
CA ILE A 5 1.78 11.22 -12.48
C ILE A 5 3.26 11.38 -12.83
N SER A 6 3.84 12.55 -12.53
CA SER A 6 5.25 12.82 -12.78
C SER A 6 6.13 11.80 -12.06
N ASN A 7 7.24 11.43 -12.70
CA ASN A 7 8.26 10.56 -12.10
C ASN A 7 9.35 11.34 -11.37
N ASP A 8 9.28 12.65 -11.33
CA ASP A 8 10.31 13.53 -10.80
C ASP A 8 9.87 14.14 -9.45
N PRO A 9 10.61 14.03 -8.34
CA PRO A 9 11.93 13.38 -8.21
C PRO A 9 11.87 11.86 -8.12
N SER A 10 10.76 11.28 -7.73
CA SER A 10 10.58 9.84 -7.57
C SER A 10 9.09 9.48 -7.73
N PRO A 11 8.76 8.43 -8.50
CA PRO A 11 7.35 8.02 -8.65
C PRO A 11 6.73 7.61 -7.32
N GLY A 12 7.45 6.86 -6.49
CA GLY A 12 6.94 6.43 -5.18
C GLY A 12 6.68 7.59 -4.23
N TYR A 13 7.61 8.55 -4.19
CA TYR A 13 7.44 9.78 -3.40
C TYR A 13 6.22 10.58 -3.85
N ASN A 14 6.05 10.74 -5.16
CA ASN A 14 4.94 11.51 -5.70
C ASN A 14 3.59 10.86 -5.37
N ILE A 15 3.52 9.52 -5.45
CA ILE A 15 2.32 8.78 -5.04
C ILE A 15 2.04 8.98 -3.55
N GLU A 16 3.06 8.93 -2.71
CA GLU A 16 2.91 9.19 -1.27
C GLU A 16 2.34 10.58 -1.00
N GLN A 17 2.87 11.61 -1.66
CA GLN A 17 2.40 12.97 -1.48
C GLN A 17 0.95 13.14 -1.96
N MET A 18 0.59 12.55 -3.08
CA MET A 18 -0.79 12.57 -3.58
C MET A 18 -1.73 11.80 -2.67
N ALA A 19 -1.31 10.65 -2.15
CA ALA A 19 -2.12 9.85 -1.24
C ALA A 19 -2.51 10.63 0.03
N LYS A 20 -1.65 11.50 0.52
CA LYS A 20 -1.95 12.35 1.68
C LYS A 20 -3.13 13.31 1.44
N LYS A 21 -3.39 13.64 0.19
CA LYS A 21 -4.49 14.54 -0.20
C LYS A 21 -5.76 13.79 -0.54
N GLY A 22 -5.70 12.47 -0.66
CA GLY A 22 -6.86 11.64 -0.95
C GLY A 22 -7.75 11.48 0.28
N SER A 23 -9.05 11.34 0.05
CA SER A 23 -10.03 11.21 1.13
C SER A 23 -11.05 10.10 0.88
N ARG A 24 -11.27 9.71 -0.39
CA ARG A 24 -12.27 8.71 -0.76
C ARG A 24 -11.58 7.40 -1.12
N PHE A 25 -12.00 6.33 -0.45
CA PHE A 25 -11.44 5.00 -0.70
C PHE A 25 -12.17 4.31 -1.85
N VAL A 26 -11.38 3.77 -2.79
CA VAL A 26 -11.87 2.93 -3.87
C VAL A 26 -11.48 1.49 -3.55
N SER A 27 -12.44 0.57 -3.59
CA SER A 27 -12.15 -0.84 -3.37
C SER A 27 -11.33 -1.40 -4.54
N LEU A 28 -10.11 -1.84 -4.27
CA LEU A 28 -9.22 -2.46 -5.23
C LEU A 28 -9.10 -3.96 -4.96
N PRO A 29 -8.70 -4.76 -5.98
CA PRO A 29 -8.49 -6.20 -5.77
C PRO A 29 -7.49 -6.47 -4.65
N TYR A 30 -7.87 -7.36 -3.74
CA TYR A 30 -7.02 -7.75 -2.61
C TYR A 30 -6.66 -9.22 -2.77
N CYS A 31 -5.39 -9.51 -3.01
CA CYS A 31 -4.94 -10.87 -3.29
C CYS A 31 -3.77 -11.27 -2.41
N VAL A 32 -4.09 -12.00 -1.34
CA VAL A 32 -3.10 -12.60 -0.44
C VAL A 32 -3.44 -14.07 -0.29
N LYS A 33 -2.48 -14.95 -0.55
CA LYS A 33 -2.60 -16.40 -0.33
C LYS A 33 -1.47 -16.87 0.57
N GLY A 34 -1.81 -17.25 1.81
CA GLY A 34 -0.78 -17.63 2.78
C GLY A 34 0.17 -16.46 3.02
N MET A 35 1.45 -16.64 2.66
CA MET A 35 2.47 -15.60 2.74
C MET A 35 2.82 -15.01 1.37
N ASP A 36 2.02 -15.30 0.34
CA ASP A 36 2.22 -14.77 -1.00
C ASP A 36 1.26 -13.62 -1.29
N VAL A 37 1.78 -12.59 -1.95
CA VAL A 37 0.98 -11.45 -2.42
C VAL A 37 1.11 -11.31 -3.93
N SER A 38 0.07 -10.76 -4.57
CA SER A 38 0.10 -10.43 -5.99
C SER A 38 -0.46 -9.03 -6.22
N PHE A 39 0.31 -8.21 -6.95
CA PHE A 39 -0.09 -6.85 -7.31
C PHE A 39 -0.56 -6.72 -8.76
N SER A 40 -0.44 -7.77 -9.56
CA SER A 40 -0.81 -7.74 -10.98
C SER A 40 -2.29 -7.44 -11.18
N GLY A 41 -3.16 -7.97 -10.34
CA GLY A 41 -4.60 -7.70 -10.40
C GLY A 41 -4.94 -6.25 -10.13
N ILE A 42 -4.21 -5.59 -9.24
CA ILE A 42 -4.38 -4.17 -8.94
C ILE A 42 -4.00 -3.34 -10.17
N LEU A 43 -2.86 -3.64 -10.80
CA LEU A 43 -2.42 -2.93 -12.00
C LEU A 43 -3.44 -3.07 -13.13
N THR A 44 -3.91 -4.29 -13.40
CA THR A 44 -4.90 -4.56 -14.42
C THR A 44 -6.21 -3.79 -14.15
N TYR A 45 -6.67 -3.82 -12.90
CA TYR A 45 -7.87 -3.09 -12.49
C TYR A 45 -7.73 -1.59 -12.74
N LEU A 46 -6.60 -1.00 -12.34
CA LEU A 46 -6.36 0.43 -12.54
C LEU A 46 -6.24 0.80 -14.02
N GLU A 47 -5.59 -0.05 -14.83
CA GLU A 47 -5.50 0.17 -16.28
C GLU A 47 -6.88 0.19 -16.94
N GLU A 48 -7.78 -0.68 -16.51
CA GLU A 48 -9.11 -0.80 -17.10
C GLU A 48 -10.11 0.20 -16.55
N LYS A 49 -10.01 0.55 -15.27
CA LYS A 49 -11.06 1.30 -14.55
C LYS A 49 -10.70 2.73 -14.18
N SER A 50 -9.43 3.14 -14.25
CA SER A 50 -9.01 4.45 -13.78
C SER A 50 -9.73 5.61 -14.48
N GLU A 51 -9.90 5.55 -15.79
CA GLU A 51 -10.59 6.60 -16.54
C GLU A 51 -12.05 6.73 -16.12
N ASN A 52 -12.75 5.61 -15.95
CA ASN A 52 -14.14 5.60 -15.50
C ASN A 52 -14.27 6.14 -14.07
N LEU A 53 -13.36 5.78 -13.19
CA LEU A 53 -13.35 6.27 -11.81
C LEU A 53 -13.14 7.77 -11.76
N LEU A 54 -12.23 8.30 -12.58
CA LEU A 54 -12.01 9.75 -12.67
C LEU A 54 -13.25 10.48 -13.19
N LYS A 55 -13.98 9.89 -14.13
CA LYS A 55 -15.25 10.45 -14.64
C LYS A 55 -16.37 10.41 -13.59
N GLU A 56 -16.33 9.44 -12.68
CA GLU A 56 -17.31 9.31 -11.60
C GLU A 56 -17.07 10.29 -10.45
N GLY A 57 -16.02 11.09 -10.51
CA GLY A 57 -15.70 12.10 -9.51
C GLY A 57 -14.58 11.74 -8.55
N PHE A 58 -13.98 10.56 -8.68
CA PHE A 58 -12.76 10.24 -7.94
C PHE A 58 -11.58 11.03 -8.49
N THR A 59 -10.65 11.41 -7.62
CA THR A 59 -9.46 12.15 -8.03
C THR A 59 -8.25 11.21 -8.13
N LYS A 60 -7.19 11.68 -8.77
CA LYS A 60 -5.92 10.93 -8.79
C LYS A 60 -5.40 10.72 -7.37
N GLU A 61 -5.61 11.69 -6.49
CA GLU A 61 -5.25 11.63 -5.08
C GLU A 61 -6.02 10.51 -4.38
N ASP A 62 -7.31 10.36 -4.65
CA ASP A 62 -8.13 9.26 -4.11
C ASP A 62 -7.61 7.90 -4.58
N LEU A 63 -7.23 7.78 -5.85
CA LEU A 63 -6.68 6.54 -6.40
C LEU A 63 -5.31 6.21 -5.78
N CYS A 64 -4.46 7.20 -5.59
CA CYS A 64 -3.17 7.00 -4.91
C CYS A 64 -3.37 6.59 -3.44
N PHE A 65 -4.29 7.23 -2.74
CA PHE A 65 -4.66 6.88 -1.37
C PHE A 65 -5.13 5.43 -1.28
N SER A 66 -6.06 5.02 -2.16
CA SER A 66 -6.61 3.68 -2.18
C SER A 66 -5.55 2.63 -2.51
N LEU A 67 -4.71 2.92 -3.51
CA LEU A 67 -3.60 2.06 -3.89
C LEU A 67 -2.65 1.82 -2.72
N GLN A 68 -2.25 2.89 -2.04
CA GLN A 68 -1.35 2.81 -0.90
C GLN A 68 -1.97 1.98 0.23
N GLU A 69 -3.21 2.26 0.61
CA GLU A 69 -3.89 1.54 1.69
C GLU A 69 -4.01 0.04 1.38
N VAL A 70 -4.40 -0.33 0.17
CA VAL A 70 -4.57 -1.74 -0.21
C VAL A 70 -3.22 -2.46 -0.28
N VAL A 71 -2.22 -1.88 -0.95
CA VAL A 71 -0.91 -2.51 -1.09
C VAL A 71 -0.25 -2.69 0.28
N PHE A 72 -0.30 -1.66 1.13
CA PHE A 72 0.31 -1.73 2.45
C PHE A 72 -0.44 -2.71 3.37
N ALA A 73 -1.77 -2.77 3.27
CA ALA A 73 -2.55 -3.76 4.01
C ALA A 73 -2.14 -5.19 3.64
N MET A 74 -1.92 -5.46 2.35
CA MET A 74 -1.44 -6.75 1.88
C MET A 74 -0.05 -7.07 2.44
N LEU A 75 0.87 -6.10 2.43
CA LEU A 75 2.21 -6.28 2.98
C LEU A 75 2.19 -6.51 4.49
N VAL A 76 1.38 -5.76 5.22
CA VAL A 76 1.24 -5.90 6.67
C VAL A 76 0.65 -7.26 7.04
N GLU A 77 -0.40 -7.69 6.34
CA GLU A 77 -1.01 -9.01 6.56
C GLU A 77 0.00 -10.13 6.33
N THR A 78 0.75 -10.07 5.22
CA THR A 78 1.77 -11.07 4.90
C THR A 78 2.88 -11.08 5.94
N THR A 79 3.31 -9.90 6.40
CA THR A 79 4.34 -9.76 7.43
C THR A 79 3.86 -10.36 8.75
N GLU A 80 2.61 -10.11 9.13
CA GLU A 80 2.02 -10.68 10.34
C GLU A 80 1.99 -12.21 10.29
N ARG A 81 1.59 -12.78 9.15
CA ARG A 81 1.60 -14.23 8.97
C ARG A 81 3.01 -14.81 9.05
N ALA A 82 3.99 -14.12 8.46
CA ALA A 82 5.39 -14.54 8.52
C ALA A 82 5.93 -14.51 9.96
N LEU A 83 5.60 -13.48 10.72
CA LEU A 83 5.96 -13.40 12.14
C LEU A 83 5.40 -14.59 12.93
N ALA A 84 4.14 -14.91 12.71
CA ALA A 84 3.51 -16.06 13.38
C ALA A 84 4.13 -17.38 12.95
N HIS A 85 4.39 -17.55 11.66
CA HIS A 85 4.97 -18.78 11.11
C HIS A 85 6.40 -19.03 11.64
N CYS A 86 7.21 -17.98 11.68
CA CYS A 86 8.61 -18.05 12.13
C CYS A 86 8.76 -17.91 13.65
N ASN A 87 7.65 -17.64 14.35
CA ASN A 87 7.66 -17.33 15.78
C ASN A 87 8.63 -16.18 16.11
N SER A 88 8.62 -15.16 15.25
CA SER A 88 9.49 -13.99 15.41
C SER A 88 8.76 -12.87 16.13
N SER A 89 9.51 -12.04 16.85
CA SER A 89 8.99 -10.88 17.57
C SER A 89 9.64 -9.57 17.14
N GLU A 90 10.37 -9.59 16.02
CA GLU A 90 11.08 -8.42 15.54
C GLU A 90 10.83 -8.23 14.04
N VAL A 91 10.63 -6.97 13.63
CA VAL A 91 10.46 -6.57 12.22
C VAL A 91 11.45 -5.48 11.89
N LEU A 92 12.13 -5.61 10.76
CA LEU A 92 13.02 -4.59 10.22
C LEU A 92 12.48 -4.10 8.90
N ILE A 93 12.30 -2.79 8.77
CA ILE A 93 11.91 -2.14 7.51
C ILE A 93 13.13 -1.47 6.90
N VAL A 94 13.41 -1.77 5.63
CA VAL A 94 14.54 -1.21 4.88
C VAL A 94 14.08 -0.83 3.47
N GLY A 95 14.89 -0.04 2.79
CA GLY A 95 14.66 0.35 1.39
C GLY A 95 13.87 1.65 1.25
N GLY A 96 13.71 2.10 -0.01
CA GLY A 96 13.06 3.38 -0.31
C GLY A 96 11.60 3.45 0.12
N VAL A 97 10.83 2.38 -0.12
CA VAL A 97 9.43 2.33 0.29
C VAL A 97 9.29 2.31 1.81
N GLY A 98 10.29 1.78 2.52
CA GLY A 98 10.30 1.78 3.98
C GLY A 98 10.31 3.19 4.60
N CYS A 99 10.63 4.22 3.80
CA CYS A 99 10.54 5.61 4.24
C CYS A 99 9.11 6.16 4.21
N ASN A 100 8.15 5.45 3.64
CA ASN A 100 6.76 5.89 3.59
C ASN A 100 6.16 5.89 5.00
N ILE A 101 5.68 7.05 5.43
CA ILE A 101 5.16 7.24 6.79
C ILE A 101 3.94 6.37 7.04
N ARG A 102 3.03 6.26 6.07
CA ARG A 102 1.82 5.45 6.24
C ARG A 102 2.15 3.97 6.44
N LEU A 103 3.11 3.44 5.66
CA LEU A 103 3.57 2.06 5.84
C LEU A 103 4.15 1.85 7.24
N GLN A 104 4.97 2.79 7.71
CA GLN A 104 5.55 2.73 9.05
C GLN A 104 4.47 2.73 10.13
N GLU A 105 3.43 3.56 9.98
CA GLU A 105 2.30 3.60 10.91
C GLU A 105 1.56 2.26 10.96
N MET A 106 1.26 1.69 9.81
CA MET A 106 0.52 0.42 9.71
C MET A 106 1.33 -0.74 10.30
N VAL A 107 2.62 -0.82 9.99
CA VAL A 107 3.49 -1.87 10.53
C VAL A 107 3.67 -1.70 12.04
N LYS A 108 3.81 -0.46 12.50
CA LYS A 108 3.93 -0.16 13.94
C LYS A 108 2.68 -0.62 14.70
N GLU A 109 1.51 -0.32 14.18
CA GLU A 109 0.23 -0.74 14.78
C GLU A 109 0.14 -2.27 14.87
N MET A 110 0.48 -2.97 13.79
CA MET A 110 0.50 -4.43 13.76
C MET A 110 1.48 -4.99 14.79
N CYS A 111 2.69 -4.43 14.87
CA CYS A 111 3.71 -4.85 15.83
C CYS A 111 3.24 -4.64 17.28
N GLN A 112 2.59 -3.51 17.56
CA GLN A 112 2.05 -3.24 18.91
C GLN A 112 0.99 -4.26 19.30
N GLU A 113 0.08 -4.61 18.38
CA GLU A 113 -0.97 -5.59 18.64
C GLU A 113 -0.41 -6.99 18.92
N ARG A 114 0.72 -7.33 18.30
CA ARG A 114 1.35 -8.64 18.48
C ARG A 114 2.44 -8.66 19.55
N GLY A 115 2.76 -7.54 20.15
CA GLY A 115 3.88 -7.44 21.07
C GLY A 115 5.25 -7.58 20.41
N ALA A 116 5.34 -7.27 19.11
CA ALA A 116 6.59 -7.30 18.35
C ALA A 116 7.28 -5.93 18.36
N GLN A 117 8.59 -5.92 18.09
CA GLN A 117 9.37 -4.70 17.99
C GLN A 117 9.64 -4.36 16.53
N LEU A 118 9.51 -3.07 16.19
CA LEU A 118 9.80 -2.54 14.87
C LEU A 118 11.11 -1.77 14.87
N PHE A 119 11.94 -2.06 13.89
CA PHE A 119 13.23 -1.39 13.68
C PHE A 119 13.29 -0.66 12.34
#